data_39f911238e699eff087ffc5dbcba72df
#
_entry.id   39f911238e699eff087ffc5dbcba72df
#
_cell.length_a   1.000
_cell.length_b   1.000
_cell.length_c   1.000
_cell.angle_alpha   90.00
_cell.angle_beta   90.00
_cell.angle_gamma   90.00
#
_symmetry.space_group_name_H-M   'P 1'
#
loop_
_entity.id
_entity.type
_entity.pdbx_description
1 polymer ?
#
loop_
_entity_poly.entity_id
_entity_poly.type
_entity_poly.pdbx_seq_one_letter_code
_entity_poly.pdbx_strand_id
1 'polypeptide(L)'
;MLQLVKVSGKSLLPEYREGDFVLVTKIPFFLRHIRQGDIIVFDHPVYGLMIKRVEHLIPERDEIYVIGTPEFSVDSRTFGPISWKVLVGKVIWHIQIPR
;
A
#
# COMPACT_ATOMS: atom_id res chain seq x y z
N MET A 1 -5.46 16.29 -1.73
CA MET A 1 -6.47 15.30 -2.13
C MET A 1 -6.40 14.11 -1.22
N LEU A 2 -7.50 13.83 -0.56
CA LEU A 2 -7.61 12.72 0.37
C LEU A 2 -8.72 11.79 -0.08
N GLN A 3 -8.53 10.51 0.15
CA GLN A 3 -9.51 9.49 -0.21
C GLN A 3 -9.64 8.49 0.93
N LEU A 4 -10.88 8.17 1.31
CA LEU A 4 -11.16 7.15 2.29
C LEU A 4 -11.31 5.81 1.58
N VAL A 5 -10.52 4.83 1.97
CA VAL A 5 -10.53 3.50 1.34
C VAL A 5 -10.81 2.45 2.40
N LYS A 6 -11.74 1.55 2.10
CA LYS A 6 -12.07 0.44 2.99
C LYS A 6 -11.10 -0.71 2.73
N VAL A 7 -10.53 -1.24 3.80
CA VAL A 7 -9.63 -2.39 3.70
C VAL A 7 -10.43 -3.64 3.43
N SER A 8 -10.05 -4.40 2.41
CA SER A 8 -10.61 -5.71 2.14
C SER A 8 -9.49 -6.74 2.07
N GLY A 9 -9.78 -7.96 2.51
CA GLY A 9 -8.81 -9.03 2.51
C GLY A 9 -7.91 -9.01 3.73
N LYS A 10 -6.86 -9.83 3.69
CA LYS A 10 -6.03 -10.15 4.85
C LYS A 10 -4.56 -9.82 4.65
N SER A 11 -4.21 -9.06 3.61
CA SER A 11 -2.81 -8.90 3.21
C SER A 11 -1.96 -8.16 4.21
N LEU A 12 -2.54 -7.43 5.15
CA LEU A 12 -1.82 -6.69 6.17
C LEU A 12 -2.26 -7.06 7.60
N LEU A 13 -2.85 -8.26 7.77
CA LEU A 13 -3.17 -8.74 9.11
C LEU A 13 -1.90 -8.90 9.94
N PRO A 14 -1.95 -8.72 11.25
CA PRO A 14 -3.12 -8.32 12.03
C PRO A 14 -3.31 -6.81 12.16
N GLU A 15 -2.40 -6.03 11.62
CA GLU A 15 -2.39 -4.57 11.79
C GLU A 15 -3.59 -3.91 11.11
N TYR A 16 -3.87 -4.31 9.88
CA TYR A 16 -5.00 -3.79 9.08
C TYR A 16 -5.98 -4.92 8.85
N ARG A 17 -7.19 -4.77 9.33
CA ARG A 17 -8.19 -5.83 9.27
C ARG A 17 -9.28 -5.48 8.28
N GLU A 18 -9.89 -6.49 7.71
CA GLU A 18 -11.00 -6.30 6.78
C GLU A 18 -12.09 -5.46 7.43
N GLY A 19 -12.58 -4.46 6.71
CA GLY A 19 -13.60 -3.54 7.21
C GLY A 19 -13.02 -2.26 7.81
N ASP A 20 -11.74 -2.24 8.17
CA ASP A 20 -11.09 -1.00 8.59
C ASP A 20 -11.07 0.00 7.45
N PHE A 21 -10.90 1.28 7.77
CA PHE A 21 -10.73 2.32 6.77
C PHE A 21 -9.34 2.93 6.85
N VAL A 22 -8.82 3.36 5.73
CA VAL A 22 -7.57 4.11 5.68
C VAL A 22 -7.80 5.41 4.92
N LEU A 23 -7.15 6.46 5.38
CA LEU A 23 -7.15 7.74 4.69
C LEU A 23 -5.90 7.80 3.83
N VAL A 24 -6.10 7.99 2.53
CA VAL A 24 -5.04 7.94 1.53
C VAL A 24 -4.84 9.33 0.95
N THR A 25 -3.60 9.77 0.90
CA THR A 25 -3.26 11.06 0.29
C THR A 25 -2.57 10.86 -1.05
N LYS A 26 -2.91 11.74 -2.00
CA LYS A 26 -2.23 11.83 -3.30
C LYS A 26 -1.40 13.11 -3.39
N ILE A 27 -1.27 13.85 -2.28
CA ILE A 27 -0.53 15.12 -2.25
C ILE A 27 0.94 14.83 -2.58
N PRO A 28 1.53 15.52 -3.57
CA PRO A 28 2.90 15.22 -4.03
C PRO A 28 3.94 15.26 -2.93
N PHE A 29 3.80 16.15 -1.94
CA PHE A 29 4.72 16.22 -0.82
C PHE A 29 4.82 14.86 -0.11
N PHE A 30 3.69 14.25 0.20
CA PHE A 30 3.68 12.96 0.91
C PHE A 30 4.17 11.83 0.01
N LEU A 31 3.85 11.87 -1.28
CA LEU A 31 4.29 10.83 -2.21
C LEU A 31 5.80 10.85 -2.41
N ARG A 32 6.41 12.04 -2.39
CA ARG A 32 7.87 12.17 -2.50
C ARG A 32 8.61 11.71 -1.24
N HIS A 33 7.90 11.55 -0.13
CA HIS A 33 8.49 11.17 1.16
C HIS A 33 8.10 9.77 1.59
N ILE A 34 7.77 8.90 0.63
CA ILE A 34 7.52 7.49 0.92
C ILE A 34 8.82 6.84 1.38
N ARG A 35 8.73 6.06 2.46
CA ARG A 35 9.87 5.39 3.09
C ARG A 35 9.52 3.96 3.41
N GLN A 36 10.56 3.19 3.75
CA GLN A 36 10.39 1.85 4.30
C GLN A 36 9.41 1.87 5.47
N GLY A 37 8.46 0.94 5.45
CA GLY A 37 7.46 0.81 6.49
C GLY A 37 6.15 1.53 6.21
N ASP A 38 6.13 2.45 5.27
CA ASP A 38 4.89 3.15 4.89
C ASP A 38 3.92 2.19 4.23
N ILE A 39 2.63 2.49 4.39
CA ILE A 39 1.56 1.75 3.73
C ILE A 39 1.12 2.56 2.52
N ILE A 40 1.07 1.90 1.36
CA ILE A 40 0.69 2.55 0.11
C ILE A 40 -0.43 1.79 -0.57
N VAL A 41 -1.17 2.52 -1.41
CA VAL A 41 -2.20 1.95 -2.28
C VAL A 41 -1.74 2.16 -3.72
N PHE A 42 -1.83 1.12 -4.53
CA PHE A 42 -1.43 1.17 -5.94
C PHE A 42 -2.35 0.29 -6.77
N ASP A 43 -2.35 0.54 -8.07
CA ASP A 43 -3.22 -0.18 -9.01
C ASP A 43 -2.36 -1.09 -9.87
N HIS A 44 -2.31 -2.37 -9.51
CA HIS A 44 -1.49 -3.34 -10.23
C HIS A 44 -2.18 -3.74 -11.54
N PRO A 45 -1.43 -3.82 -12.66
CA PRO A 45 -2.05 -4.14 -13.97
C PRO A 45 -2.79 -5.47 -14.01
N VAL A 46 -2.37 -6.43 -13.20
CA VAL A 46 -2.98 -7.77 -13.18
C VAL A 46 -3.91 -7.93 -11.99
N TYR A 47 -3.48 -7.51 -10.80
CA TYR A 47 -4.21 -7.78 -9.57
C TYR A 47 -5.15 -6.66 -9.15
N GLY A 48 -5.10 -5.51 -9.81
CA GLY A 48 -5.95 -4.37 -9.48
C GLY A 48 -5.48 -3.61 -8.26
N LEU A 49 -6.42 -2.96 -7.59
CA LEU A 49 -6.11 -2.09 -6.45
C LEU A 49 -5.63 -2.90 -5.26
N MET A 50 -4.45 -2.56 -4.76
CA MET A 50 -3.80 -3.27 -3.67
C MET A 50 -3.33 -2.30 -2.60
N ILE A 51 -3.30 -2.77 -1.34
CA ILE A 51 -2.71 -2.05 -0.22
C ILE A 51 -1.58 -2.92 0.35
N LYS A 52 -0.38 -2.35 0.43
CA LYS A 52 0.81 -3.09 0.89
C LYS A 52 1.73 -2.18 1.68
N ARG A 53 2.68 -2.81 2.37
CA ARG A 53 3.74 -2.10 3.10
C ARG A 53 4.98 -1.97 2.22
N VAL A 54 5.60 -0.81 2.24
CA VAL A 54 6.88 -0.60 1.53
C VAL A 54 7.97 -1.34 2.28
N GLU A 55 8.64 -2.27 1.62
CA GLU A 55 9.81 -2.92 2.18
C GLU A 55 11.07 -2.10 1.88
N HIS A 56 11.26 -1.71 0.63
CA HIS A 56 12.35 -0.82 0.26
C HIS A 56 12.05 -0.11 -1.06
N LEU A 57 12.77 0.96 -1.30
CA LEU A 57 12.68 1.73 -2.54
C LEU A 57 13.83 1.33 -3.45
N ILE A 58 13.58 1.41 -4.76
CA ILE A 58 14.60 1.19 -5.80
C ILE A 58 14.67 2.47 -6.63
N PRO A 59 15.36 3.51 -6.12
CA PRO A 59 15.33 4.84 -6.74
C PRO A 59 15.84 4.87 -8.17
N GLU A 60 16.87 4.05 -8.46
CA GLU A 60 17.47 4.02 -9.80
C GLU A 60 16.53 3.50 -10.87
N ARG A 61 15.41 2.88 -10.48
CA ARG A 61 14.41 2.35 -11.43
C ARG A 61 13.04 2.98 -11.25
N ASP A 62 12.90 3.92 -10.33
CA ASP A 62 11.60 4.49 -9.95
C ASP A 62 10.61 3.38 -9.60
N GLU A 63 11.06 2.44 -8.77
CA GLU A 63 10.27 1.29 -8.35
C GLU A 63 10.23 1.17 -6.83
N ILE A 64 9.22 0.44 -6.36
CA ILE A 64 8.99 0.19 -4.94
C ILE A 64 8.77 -1.30 -4.74
N TYR A 65 9.49 -1.90 -3.81
CA TYR A 65 9.29 -3.28 -3.42
C TYR A 65 8.32 -3.32 -2.25
N VAL A 66 7.20 -4.03 -2.41
CA VAL A 66 6.10 -4.03 -1.43
C VAL A 66 5.83 -5.43 -0.91
N ILE A 67 5.45 -5.50 0.37
CA ILE A 67 5.15 -6.77 1.03
C ILE A 67 3.85 -6.66 1.84
N GLY A 68 3.25 -7.82 2.08
CA GLY A 68 2.15 -7.96 3.03
C GLY A 68 2.44 -9.14 3.95
N THR A 69 1.44 -9.58 4.71
CA THR A 69 1.55 -10.73 5.60
C THR A 69 1.80 -11.99 4.76
N PRO A 70 2.89 -12.74 5.03
CA PRO A 70 3.30 -13.83 4.13
C PRO A 70 2.22 -14.85 3.79
N GLU A 71 1.39 -15.24 4.76
CA GLU A 71 0.39 -16.28 4.56
C GLU A 71 -0.81 -15.80 3.73
N PHE A 72 -1.00 -14.49 3.60
CA PHE A 72 -2.23 -13.93 3.03
C PHE A 72 -1.98 -12.96 1.88
N SER A 73 -0.73 -12.80 1.46
CA SER A 73 -0.41 -11.71 0.56
C SER A 73 0.17 -12.20 -0.76
N VAL A 74 -0.33 -11.64 -1.86
CA VAL A 74 0.35 -11.62 -3.14
C VAL A 74 1.03 -10.27 -3.23
N ASP A 75 2.34 -10.25 -3.32
CA ASP A 75 3.12 -9.01 -3.26
C ASP A 75 4.38 -9.11 -4.12
N SER A 76 5.35 -8.21 -3.89
CA SER A 76 6.55 -8.16 -4.74
C SER A 76 7.36 -9.46 -4.73
N ARG A 77 7.19 -10.31 -3.72
CA ARG A 77 7.81 -11.64 -3.73
C ARG A 77 7.29 -12.49 -4.89
N THR A 78 6.08 -12.18 -5.36
CA THR A 78 5.45 -12.89 -6.49
C THR A 78 5.60 -12.11 -7.79
N PHE A 79 5.26 -10.81 -7.79
CA PHE A 79 5.19 -10.05 -9.04
C PHE A 79 6.33 -9.05 -9.25
N GLY A 80 7.28 -8.98 -8.29
CA GLY A 80 8.40 -8.04 -8.39
C GLY A 80 8.03 -6.63 -7.95
N PRO A 81 8.98 -5.69 -8.06
CA PRO A 81 8.73 -4.30 -7.67
C PRO A 81 7.65 -3.65 -8.55
N ILE A 82 6.98 -2.67 -7.98
CA ILE A 82 5.98 -1.89 -8.73
C ILE A 82 6.59 -0.56 -9.16
N SER A 83 6.10 -0.04 -10.28
CA SER A 83 6.48 1.27 -10.77
C SER A 83 5.76 2.37 -9.96
N TRP A 84 6.45 3.48 -9.73
CA TRP A 84 5.81 4.68 -9.18
C TRP A 84 4.59 5.11 -9.98
N LYS A 85 4.53 4.76 -11.26
CA LYS A 85 3.42 5.14 -12.14
C LYS A 85 2.08 4.54 -11.72
N VAL A 86 2.09 3.39 -11.02
CA VAL A 86 0.85 2.75 -10.58
C VAL A 86 0.45 3.17 -9.18
N LEU A 87 1.24 4.02 -8.54
CA LEU A 87 0.96 4.49 -7.18
C LEU A 87 -0.30 5.34 -7.17
N VAL A 88 -1.25 4.98 -6.29
CA VAL A 88 -2.48 5.75 -6.07
C VAL A 88 -2.28 6.75 -4.94
N GLY A 89 -1.67 6.31 -3.84
CA GLY A 89 -1.44 7.22 -2.73
C GLY A 89 -0.77 6.54 -1.55
N LYS A 90 -0.52 7.35 -0.52
CA LYS A 90 0.09 6.91 0.74
C LYS A 90 -0.95 6.96 1.84
N VAL A 91 -1.00 5.92 2.66
CA VAL A 91 -1.88 5.89 3.83
C VAL A 91 -1.30 6.79 4.92
N ILE A 92 -2.10 7.75 5.38
CA ILE A 92 -1.69 8.69 6.44
C ILE A 92 -2.50 8.52 7.71
N TRP A 93 -3.55 7.73 7.70
CA TRP A 93 -4.39 7.49 8.87
C TRP A 93 -5.07 6.14 8.76
N HIS A 94 -5.17 5.44 9.89
CA HIS A 94 -5.83 4.13 9.96
C HIS A 94 -6.98 4.21 10.94
N ILE A 95 -8.18 3.97 10.48
CA ILE A 95 -9.40 4.00 11.27
C ILE A 95 -9.83 2.57 11.51
N GLN A 96 -9.64 2.10 12.74
CA GLN A 96 -10.06 0.76 13.13
C GLN A 96 -11.54 0.78 13.49
N ILE A 97 -12.29 -0.18 12.95
CA ILE A 97 -13.68 -0.32 13.37
C ILE A 97 -13.72 -1.06 14.72
N PRO A 98 -14.70 -0.72 15.57
CA PRO A 98 -14.89 -1.46 16.82
C PRO A 98 -15.14 -2.93 16.56
N ARG A 99 -14.59 -3.79 17.37
CA ARG A 99 -14.73 -5.25 17.30
C ARG A 99 -15.54 -5.77 18.46
#